data_974d9d11c0bf917f18f5829d83cce5fe
#
_entry.id   974d9d11c0bf917f18f5829d83cce5fe
#
_cell.length_a   1.000
_cell.length_b   1.000
_cell.length_c   1.000
_cell.angle_alpha   90.00
_cell.angle_beta   90.00
_cell.angle_gamma   90.00
#
_symmetry.space_group_name_H-M   'P 1'
#
loop_
_entity.id
_entity.type
_entity.pdbx_description
1 polymer ?
#
loop_
_entity_poly.entity_id
_entity_poly.type
_entity_poly.pdbx_seq_one_letter_code
_entity_poly.pdbx_strand_id
1 'polypeptide(L)'
;HEPSRRQRQMCIRDSPGSGYLVIKRSWPAQIRTVYGDHQRMIDTYFTAYPGYYFTGDGALRDEAGYLRITGRVDDVLNVSGHRMGTAEIESALVLHEDIAEAAVVGFPHDIKGQGIYAYVTPMTGIEDSESLRSELTALCAKEIGPIAKPDRIQWAPGLPKTRSGKIMRRILRKIAENELGSLGDTSTLADPSVVDDLIASRVND
;
A
#
# COMPACT_ATOMS: atom_id res chain seq x y z
N HIS A 1 -12.25 2.73 -27.64
CA HIS A 1 -12.99 2.32 -26.45
C HIS A 1 -12.75 3.33 -25.31
N GLU A 2 -13.69 4.26 -25.12
CA GLU A 2 -13.56 5.38 -24.20
C GLU A 2 -14.42 5.36 -22.91
N PRO A 3 -14.67 4.25 -22.22
CA PRO A 3 -15.31 4.33 -20.90
C PRO A 3 -14.35 4.69 -19.78
N SER A 4 -13.05 4.38 -19.91
CA SER A 4 -12.10 4.53 -18.81
C SER A 4 -11.68 5.98 -18.51
N ARG A 5 -11.75 6.89 -19.50
CA ARG A 5 -11.44 8.33 -19.29
C ARG A 5 -12.50 9.06 -18.48
N ARG A 6 -13.79 8.71 -18.63
CA ARG A 6 -14.88 9.37 -17.90
C ARG A 6 -14.91 9.00 -16.42
N GLN A 7 -14.57 7.77 -16.07
CA GLN A 7 -14.48 7.35 -14.66
C GLN A 7 -13.32 7.99 -13.90
N ARG A 8 -12.19 8.27 -14.60
CA ARG A 8 -11.03 8.90 -13.98
C ARG A 8 -11.22 10.38 -13.64
N GLN A 9 -12.24 11.03 -14.21
CA GLN A 9 -12.57 12.43 -13.92
C GLN A 9 -13.56 12.59 -12.74
N MET A 10 -14.03 11.49 -12.14
CA MET A 10 -15.09 11.55 -11.12
C MET A 10 -14.64 12.23 -9.82
N CYS A 11 -13.37 12.18 -9.44
CA CYS A 11 -12.87 12.93 -8.27
C CYS A 11 -12.79 14.45 -8.49
N ILE A 12 -12.96 14.92 -9.71
CA ILE A 12 -12.98 16.36 -10.07
C ILE A 12 -14.41 16.91 -10.03
N ARG A 13 -15.42 16.04 -10.04
CA ARG A 13 -16.84 16.42 -10.03
C ARG A 13 -17.40 16.42 -8.62
N ASP A 14 -18.41 17.24 -8.40
CA ASP A 14 -19.12 17.40 -7.13
C ASP A 14 -20.09 16.23 -6.81
N SER A 15 -19.82 15.03 -7.35
CA SER A 15 -20.63 13.83 -7.16
C SER A 15 -19.91 12.81 -6.27
N PRO A 16 -20.65 12.00 -5.47
CA PRO A 16 -20.09 10.86 -4.74
C PRO A 16 -19.41 9.87 -5.69
N GLY A 17 -18.34 9.24 -5.24
CA GLY A 17 -17.65 8.22 -6.02
C GLY A 17 -16.21 8.04 -5.64
N SER A 18 -15.56 7.03 -6.21
CA SER A 18 -14.14 6.75 -6.04
C SER A 18 -13.33 7.12 -7.28
N GLY A 19 -12.08 7.52 -7.07
CA GLY A 19 -11.18 7.85 -8.17
C GLY A 19 -9.81 8.28 -7.68
N TYR A 20 -9.03 8.88 -8.58
CA TYR A 20 -7.71 9.41 -8.24
C TYR A 20 -7.82 10.84 -7.74
N LEU A 21 -7.06 11.14 -6.67
CA LEU A 21 -7.01 12.48 -6.11
C LEU A 21 -6.11 13.38 -6.94
N VAL A 22 -6.66 14.50 -7.41
CA VAL A 22 -5.91 15.54 -8.10
C VAL A 22 -6.18 16.89 -7.49
N ILE A 23 -5.18 17.78 -7.48
CA ILE A 23 -5.31 19.16 -6.99
C ILE A 23 -5.45 20.09 -8.19
N LYS A 24 -6.54 20.86 -8.21
CA LYS A 24 -6.94 21.71 -9.35
C LYS A 24 -6.15 23.01 -9.43
N ARG A 25 -5.70 23.55 -8.29
CA ARG A 25 -5.03 24.85 -8.23
C ARG A 25 -3.69 24.71 -7.54
N SER A 26 -2.69 25.46 -8.01
CA SER A 26 -1.40 25.55 -7.34
C SER A 26 -1.54 26.15 -5.93
N TRP A 27 -0.61 25.81 -5.04
CA TRP A 27 -0.50 26.34 -3.68
C TRP A 27 0.96 26.74 -3.39
N PRO A 28 1.24 27.59 -2.39
CA PRO A 28 2.59 28.14 -2.15
C PRO A 28 3.69 27.10 -1.96
N ALA A 29 3.37 25.94 -1.34
CA ALA A 29 4.32 24.86 -1.08
C ALA A 29 4.33 23.76 -2.17
N GLN A 30 3.69 24.00 -3.34
CA GLN A 30 3.75 23.05 -4.46
C GLN A 30 5.20 22.86 -4.91
N ILE A 31 5.57 21.60 -5.21
CA ILE A 31 6.88 21.29 -5.77
C ILE A 31 7.11 22.10 -7.06
N ARG A 32 8.28 22.69 -7.20
CA ARG A 32 8.66 23.50 -8.38
C ARG A 32 9.60 22.76 -9.30
N THR A 33 10.41 21.87 -8.75
CA THR A 33 11.37 21.05 -9.50
C THR A 33 11.93 19.93 -8.62
N VAL A 34 12.57 18.96 -9.27
CA VAL A 34 13.47 17.99 -8.64
C VAL A 34 14.89 18.39 -8.98
N TYR A 35 15.80 18.41 -8.01
CA TYR A 35 17.19 18.77 -8.22
C TYR A 35 17.83 17.93 -9.32
N GLY A 36 18.36 18.60 -10.33
CA GLY A 36 19.00 17.96 -11.48
C GLY A 36 18.08 17.24 -12.47
N ASP A 37 16.76 17.17 -12.19
CA ASP A 37 15.81 16.40 -13.03
C ASP A 37 14.41 17.03 -13.02
N HIS A 38 14.28 18.16 -13.72
CA HIS A 38 12.98 18.87 -13.82
C HIS A 38 11.92 18.00 -14.52
N GLN A 39 12.32 17.22 -15.54
CA GLN A 39 11.39 16.40 -16.32
C GLN A 39 10.72 15.34 -15.45
N ARG A 40 11.44 14.75 -14.52
CA ARG A 40 10.89 13.80 -13.56
C ARG A 40 9.73 14.37 -12.74
N MET A 41 9.81 15.65 -12.36
CA MET A 41 8.70 16.31 -11.67
C MET A 41 7.46 16.38 -12.56
N ILE A 42 7.64 16.77 -13.83
CA ILE A 42 6.55 16.87 -14.80
C ILE A 42 5.92 15.49 -15.03
N ASP A 43 6.74 14.49 -15.30
CA ASP A 43 6.28 13.13 -15.59
C ASP A 43 5.53 12.52 -14.40
N THR A 44 6.00 12.76 -13.19
CA THR A 44 5.40 12.20 -11.97
C THR A 44 4.06 12.86 -11.62
N TYR A 45 3.97 14.19 -11.70
CA TYR A 45 2.85 14.93 -11.10
C TYR A 45 1.91 15.60 -12.09
N PHE A 46 2.30 15.82 -13.35
CA PHE A 46 1.52 16.63 -14.29
C PHE A 46 1.17 15.92 -15.60
N THR A 47 1.90 14.87 -15.99
CA THR A 47 1.67 14.19 -17.28
C THR A 47 0.39 13.37 -17.29
N ALA A 48 0.08 12.68 -16.19
CA ALA A 48 -1.08 11.80 -16.11
C ALA A 48 -2.42 12.56 -16.24
N TYR A 49 -2.47 13.81 -15.73
CA TYR A 49 -3.66 14.67 -15.74
C TYR A 49 -3.27 16.10 -16.11
N PRO A 50 -3.21 16.45 -17.40
CA PRO A 50 -2.82 17.77 -17.84
C PRO A 50 -3.66 18.89 -17.18
N GLY A 51 -2.99 19.88 -16.61
CA GLY A 51 -3.60 21.00 -15.91
C GLY A 51 -3.95 20.74 -14.43
N TYR A 52 -3.65 19.56 -13.91
CA TYR A 52 -3.86 19.19 -12.51
C TYR A 52 -2.59 18.59 -11.91
N TYR A 53 -2.42 18.78 -10.60
CA TYR A 53 -1.37 18.08 -9.85
C TYR A 53 -1.90 16.71 -9.40
N PHE A 54 -1.29 15.64 -9.86
CA PHE A 54 -1.61 14.27 -9.48
C PHE A 54 -0.91 13.91 -8.16
N THR A 55 -1.67 13.59 -7.11
CA THR A 55 -1.08 13.27 -5.79
C THR A 55 -0.50 11.86 -5.72
N GLY A 56 -0.92 10.98 -6.63
CA GLY A 56 -0.59 9.55 -6.58
C GLY A 56 -1.46 8.77 -5.59
N ASP A 57 -2.53 9.38 -5.08
CA ASP A 57 -3.43 8.76 -4.12
C ASP A 57 -4.82 8.49 -4.74
N GLY A 58 -5.47 7.42 -4.27
CA GLY A 58 -6.87 7.18 -4.49
C GLY A 58 -7.71 7.85 -3.41
N ALA A 59 -8.94 8.25 -3.75
CA ALA A 59 -9.87 8.82 -2.80
C ALA A 59 -11.32 8.39 -3.11
N LEU A 60 -12.11 8.29 -2.06
CA LEU A 60 -13.56 8.13 -2.09
C LEU A 60 -14.19 9.44 -1.61
N ARG A 61 -15.19 9.93 -2.33
CA ARG A 61 -16.07 11.01 -1.90
C ARG A 61 -17.45 10.45 -1.57
N ASP A 62 -17.95 10.74 -0.37
CA ASP A 62 -19.29 10.33 0.03
C ASP A 62 -20.37 11.33 -0.40
N GLU A 63 -21.64 11.01 -0.12
CA GLU A 63 -22.80 11.86 -0.43
C GLU A 63 -22.78 13.20 0.32
N ALA A 64 -22.18 13.24 1.51
CA ALA A 64 -22.02 14.45 2.30
C ALA A 64 -20.85 15.33 1.84
N GLY A 65 -20.03 14.83 0.86
CA GLY A 65 -18.91 15.54 0.28
C GLY A 65 -17.57 15.34 1.02
N TYR A 66 -17.53 14.50 2.03
CA TYR A 66 -16.26 14.17 2.71
C TYR A 66 -15.38 13.32 1.81
N LEU A 67 -14.06 13.56 1.89
CA LEU A 67 -13.05 12.79 1.17
C LEU A 67 -12.35 11.83 2.13
N ARG A 68 -12.34 10.56 1.75
CA ARG A 68 -11.54 9.52 2.40
C ARG A 68 -10.42 9.10 1.46
N ILE A 69 -9.17 9.18 1.90
CA ILE A 69 -8.03 8.66 1.15
C ILE A 69 -8.03 7.15 1.27
N THR A 70 -8.02 6.45 0.12
CA THR A 70 -8.07 4.99 0.05
C THR A 70 -6.69 4.33 -0.07
N GLY A 71 -5.64 5.14 -0.18
CA GLY A 71 -4.26 4.69 -0.26
C GLY A 71 -3.55 5.18 -1.52
N ARG A 72 -2.32 4.71 -1.71
CA ARG A 72 -1.51 5.03 -2.90
C ARG A 72 -2.04 4.27 -4.12
N VAL A 73 -1.97 4.89 -5.28
CA VAL A 73 -2.36 4.27 -6.56
C VAL A 73 -1.41 3.13 -6.96
N ASP A 74 -0.15 3.27 -6.59
CA ASP A 74 0.92 2.30 -6.81
C ASP A 74 0.93 1.15 -5.77
N ASP A 75 0.21 1.30 -4.67
CA ASP A 75 0.03 0.27 -3.64
C ASP A 75 -1.32 -0.47 -3.75
N VAL A 76 -2.02 -0.34 -4.87
CA VAL A 76 -3.27 -1.07 -5.13
C VAL A 76 -2.95 -2.50 -5.57
N LEU A 77 -3.57 -3.46 -4.91
CA LEU A 77 -3.52 -4.87 -5.26
C LEU A 77 -4.56 -5.22 -6.33
N ASN A 78 -4.19 -6.11 -7.26
CA ASN A 78 -5.11 -6.68 -8.23
C ASN A 78 -5.24 -8.19 -7.97
N VAL A 79 -6.13 -8.56 -7.07
CA VAL A 79 -6.35 -9.95 -6.67
C VAL A 79 -7.55 -10.50 -7.42
N SER A 80 -7.34 -11.48 -8.29
CA SER A 80 -8.42 -12.08 -9.10
C SER A 80 -9.30 -11.06 -9.84
N GLY A 81 -8.69 -9.98 -10.34
CA GLY A 81 -9.41 -8.91 -11.05
C GLY A 81 -10.05 -7.83 -10.15
N HIS A 82 -10.01 -8.00 -8.84
CA HIS A 82 -10.49 -6.99 -7.89
C HIS A 82 -9.36 -6.06 -7.47
N ARG A 83 -9.63 -4.76 -7.50
CA ARG A 83 -8.70 -3.73 -7.03
C ARG A 83 -9.02 -3.38 -5.58
N MET A 84 -8.05 -3.55 -4.69
CA MET A 84 -8.19 -3.20 -3.28
C MET A 84 -6.95 -2.46 -2.79
N GLY A 85 -7.14 -1.54 -1.86
CA GLY A 85 -6.04 -0.79 -1.25
C GLY A 85 -5.33 -1.64 -0.18
N THR A 86 -4.00 -1.59 -0.15
CA THR A 86 -3.24 -2.25 0.93
C THR A 86 -3.65 -1.72 2.30
N ALA A 87 -3.95 -0.42 2.41
CA ALA A 87 -4.34 0.23 3.65
C ALA A 87 -5.65 -0.32 4.25
N GLU A 88 -6.57 -0.84 3.44
CA GLU A 88 -7.80 -1.45 3.94
C GLU A 88 -7.50 -2.75 4.68
N ILE A 89 -6.62 -3.58 4.11
CA ILE A 89 -6.20 -4.86 4.71
C ILE A 89 -5.34 -4.59 5.95
N GLU A 90 -4.41 -3.64 5.88
CA GLU A 90 -3.58 -3.21 7.01
C GLU A 90 -4.47 -2.74 8.18
N SER A 91 -5.50 -1.93 7.88
CA SER A 91 -6.46 -1.47 8.89
C SER A 91 -7.25 -2.62 9.52
N ALA A 92 -7.64 -3.62 8.74
CA ALA A 92 -8.34 -4.79 9.28
C ALA A 92 -7.43 -5.62 10.19
N LEU A 93 -6.16 -5.83 9.81
CA LEU A 93 -5.19 -6.58 10.61
C LEU A 93 -4.90 -5.94 11.97
N VAL A 94 -4.76 -4.61 12.02
CA VAL A 94 -4.49 -3.89 13.28
C VAL A 94 -5.73 -3.70 14.17
N LEU A 95 -6.93 -4.15 13.75
CA LEU A 95 -8.08 -4.26 14.65
C LEU A 95 -7.93 -5.40 15.65
N HIS A 96 -7.03 -6.35 15.39
CA HIS A 96 -6.74 -7.42 16.34
C HIS A 96 -5.89 -6.89 17.49
N GLU A 97 -6.30 -7.18 18.74
CA GLU A 97 -5.65 -6.66 19.95
C GLU A 97 -4.19 -7.07 20.11
N ASP A 98 -3.80 -8.20 19.51
CA ASP A 98 -2.44 -8.75 19.56
C ASP A 98 -1.52 -8.16 18.47
N ILE A 99 -2.01 -7.30 17.59
CA ILE A 99 -1.22 -6.74 16.48
C ILE A 99 -0.93 -5.25 16.70
N ALA A 100 0.36 -4.93 16.75
CA ALA A 100 0.83 -3.57 16.89
C ALA A 100 0.88 -2.82 15.56
N GLU A 101 1.37 -3.48 14.50
CA GLU A 101 1.53 -2.88 13.19
C GLU A 101 1.33 -3.93 12.09
N ALA A 102 0.89 -3.48 10.92
CA ALA A 102 0.82 -4.31 9.72
C ALA A 102 1.24 -3.52 8.48
N ALA A 103 1.85 -4.23 7.54
CA ALA A 103 2.12 -3.70 6.20
C ALA A 103 1.80 -4.77 5.17
N VAL A 104 1.12 -4.39 4.09
CA VAL A 104 0.66 -5.32 3.06
C VAL A 104 1.26 -4.94 1.72
N VAL A 105 1.70 -5.95 0.98
CA VAL A 105 2.20 -5.82 -0.39
C VAL A 105 1.62 -6.92 -1.27
N GLY A 106 1.59 -6.69 -2.58
CA GLY A 106 1.30 -7.73 -3.54
C GLY A 106 2.56 -8.51 -3.90
N PHE A 107 2.39 -9.78 -4.23
CA PHE A 107 3.42 -10.62 -4.84
C PHE A 107 2.82 -11.41 -6.01
N PRO A 108 3.62 -11.87 -6.98
CA PRO A 108 3.13 -12.69 -8.08
C PRO A 108 2.50 -13.98 -7.58
N HIS A 109 1.30 -14.30 -8.11
CA HIS A 109 0.56 -15.51 -7.76
C HIS A 109 -0.03 -16.14 -9.02
N ASP A 110 0.26 -17.42 -9.28
CA ASP A 110 -0.04 -18.11 -10.54
C ASP A 110 -1.53 -18.11 -10.91
N ILE A 111 -2.42 -18.19 -9.94
CA ILE A 111 -3.87 -18.26 -10.17
C ILE A 111 -4.54 -16.89 -10.07
N LYS A 112 -4.15 -16.08 -9.08
CA LYS A 112 -4.81 -14.80 -8.76
C LYS A 112 -4.22 -13.60 -9.51
N GLY A 113 -3.10 -13.79 -10.21
CA GLY A 113 -2.27 -12.72 -10.77
C GLY A 113 -1.42 -12.04 -9.70
N GLN A 114 -2.05 -11.52 -8.63
CA GLN A 114 -1.37 -11.09 -7.42
C GLN A 114 -1.96 -11.78 -6.20
N GLY A 115 -1.09 -12.23 -5.30
CA GLY A 115 -1.42 -12.66 -3.93
C GLY A 115 -1.18 -11.53 -2.93
N ILE A 116 -1.76 -11.69 -1.76
CA ILE A 116 -1.66 -10.75 -0.63
C ILE A 116 -0.60 -11.27 0.35
N TYR A 117 0.47 -10.50 0.53
CA TYR A 117 1.52 -10.77 1.51
C TYR A 117 1.41 -9.75 2.64
N ALA A 118 1.12 -10.22 3.84
CA ALA A 118 1.01 -9.39 5.04
C ALA A 118 2.22 -9.57 5.95
N TYR A 119 2.88 -8.48 6.28
CA TYR A 119 3.87 -8.40 7.35
C TYR A 119 3.18 -7.89 8.59
N VAL A 120 3.27 -8.61 9.70
CA VAL A 120 2.59 -8.28 10.95
C VAL A 120 3.60 -8.22 12.09
N THR A 121 3.56 -7.12 12.83
CA THR A 121 4.34 -6.95 14.07
C THR A 121 3.39 -7.21 15.23
N PRO A 122 3.60 -8.29 16.01
CA PRO A 122 2.77 -8.59 17.16
C PRO A 122 3.04 -7.61 18.31
N MET A 123 2.09 -7.52 19.23
CA MET A 123 2.30 -6.85 20.51
C MET A 123 3.37 -7.58 21.34
N THR A 124 4.01 -6.85 22.24
CA THR A 124 5.06 -7.41 23.10
C THR A 124 4.55 -8.59 23.92
N GLY A 125 5.24 -9.73 23.81
CA GLY A 125 4.89 -10.96 24.53
C GLY A 125 3.92 -11.90 23.79
N ILE A 126 3.49 -11.52 22.59
CA ILE A 126 2.71 -12.37 21.71
C ILE A 126 3.64 -13.16 20.79
N GLU A 127 3.46 -14.48 20.75
CA GLU A 127 4.26 -15.39 19.92
C GLU A 127 3.51 -15.75 18.62
N ASP A 128 4.30 -16.12 17.61
CA ASP A 128 3.77 -16.68 16.35
C ASP A 128 2.99 -17.98 16.64
N SER A 129 1.74 -18.01 16.17
CA SER A 129 0.90 -19.21 16.25
C SER A 129 0.01 -19.35 15.03
N GLU A 130 -0.29 -20.58 14.64
CA GLU A 130 -1.22 -20.87 13.55
C GLU A 130 -2.65 -20.43 13.89
N SER A 131 -3.04 -20.43 15.16
CA SER A 131 -4.32 -19.90 15.62
C SER A 131 -4.44 -18.42 15.27
N LEU A 132 -3.44 -17.61 15.66
CA LEU A 132 -3.45 -16.17 15.41
C LEU A 132 -3.41 -15.85 13.90
N ARG A 133 -2.68 -16.63 13.09
CA ARG A 133 -2.73 -16.50 11.62
C ARG A 133 -4.14 -16.76 11.06
N SER A 134 -4.80 -17.78 11.56
CA SER A 134 -6.17 -18.11 11.15
C SER A 134 -7.15 -17.03 11.57
N GLU A 135 -7.02 -16.46 12.76
CA GLU A 135 -7.85 -15.39 13.29
C GLU A 135 -7.68 -14.10 12.46
N LEU A 136 -6.44 -13.71 12.14
CA LEU A 136 -6.14 -12.56 11.28
C LEU A 136 -6.72 -12.74 9.87
N THR A 137 -6.61 -13.93 9.31
CA THR A 137 -7.18 -14.27 8.00
C THR A 137 -8.71 -14.19 8.02
N ALA A 138 -9.34 -14.71 9.08
CA ALA A 138 -10.79 -14.64 9.28
C ALA A 138 -11.26 -13.19 9.49
N LEU A 139 -10.48 -12.39 10.22
CA LEU A 139 -10.77 -10.97 10.46
C LEU A 139 -10.76 -10.16 9.15
N CYS A 140 -9.75 -10.33 8.30
CA CYS A 140 -9.73 -9.71 6.97
C CYS A 140 -10.94 -10.11 6.12
N ALA A 141 -11.33 -11.40 6.16
CA ALA A 141 -12.49 -11.87 5.43
C ALA A 141 -13.81 -11.30 5.96
N LYS A 142 -13.92 -11.09 7.27
CA LYS A 142 -15.09 -10.51 7.92
C LYS A 142 -15.23 -9.02 7.63
N GLU A 143 -14.15 -8.26 7.76
CA GLU A 143 -14.17 -6.79 7.65
C GLU A 143 -14.26 -6.29 6.20
N ILE A 144 -13.63 -7.01 5.25
CA ILE A 144 -13.53 -6.57 3.85
C ILE A 144 -14.25 -7.56 2.92
N GLY A 145 -14.04 -8.85 3.12
CA GLY A 145 -14.58 -9.92 2.30
C GLY A 145 -13.58 -11.04 2.02
N PRO A 146 -14.04 -12.18 1.51
CA PRO A 146 -13.20 -13.37 1.30
C PRO A 146 -11.99 -13.15 0.39
N ILE A 147 -12.07 -12.17 -0.52
CA ILE A 147 -11.00 -11.81 -1.47
C ILE A 147 -9.80 -11.16 -0.79
N ALA A 148 -9.99 -10.58 0.40
CA ALA A 148 -8.96 -9.87 1.16
C ALA A 148 -8.16 -10.75 2.11
N LYS A 149 -8.39 -12.06 2.08
CA LYS A 149 -7.62 -13.02 2.87
C LYS A 149 -6.15 -12.97 2.47
N PRO A 150 -5.21 -12.70 3.40
CA PRO A 150 -3.80 -12.82 3.11
C PRO A 150 -3.45 -14.26 2.67
N ASP A 151 -2.68 -14.37 1.59
CA ASP A 151 -2.14 -15.67 1.14
C ASP A 151 -0.95 -16.07 1.99
N ARG A 152 -0.19 -15.07 2.47
CA ARG A 152 0.95 -15.26 3.37
C ARG A 152 0.91 -14.23 4.47
N ILE A 153 1.17 -14.67 5.70
CA ILE A 153 1.37 -13.81 6.86
C ILE A 153 2.77 -14.09 7.40
N GLN A 154 3.63 -13.08 7.39
CA GLN A 154 4.97 -13.13 7.96
C GLN A 154 5.02 -12.32 9.24
N TRP A 155 5.54 -12.94 10.31
CA TRP A 155 5.84 -12.24 11.54
C TRP A 155 7.08 -11.38 11.34
N ALA A 156 6.96 -10.12 11.70
CA ALA A 156 8.01 -9.12 11.56
C ALA A 156 8.32 -8.53 12.95
N PRO A 157 9.55 -8.59 13.43
CA PRO A 157 9.92 -7.95 14.70
C PRO A 157 9.79 -6.43 14.60
N GLY A 158 9.80 -5.90 13.39
CA GLY A 158 9.57 -4.52 13.04
C GLY A 158 9.40 -4.36 11.54
N LEU A 159 8.90 -3.20 11.12
CA LEU A 159 8.75 -2.85 9.70
C LEU A 159 9.87 -1.92 9.24
N PRO A 160 10.39 -2.06 8.00
CA PRO A 160 11.43 -1.18 7.48
C PRO A 160 10.87 0.23 7.29
N LYS A 161 11.27 1.14 8.15
CA LYS A 161 10.80 2.54 8.18
C LYS A 161 11.93 3.50 7.87
N THR A 162 11.61 4.59 7.21
CA THR A 162 12.49 5.75 7.14
C THR A 162 12.62 6.41 8.51
N ARG A 163 13.61 7.29 8.69
CA ARG A 163 13.78 8.11 9.91
C ARG A 163 12.56 8.98 10.25
N SER A 164 11.70 9.25 9.26
CA SER A 164 10.42 9.95 9.46
C SER A 164 9.24 9.02 9.79
N GLY A 165 9.48 7.72 9.99
CA GLY A 165 8.46 6.74 10.34
C GLY A 165 7.66 6.16 9.16
N LYS A 166 8.00 6.53 7.91
CA LYS A 166 7.29 6.01 6.73
C LYS A 166 7.77 4.60 6.39
N ILE A 167 6.84 3.65 6.28
CA ILE A 167 7.11 2.26 5.87
C ILE A 167 7.62 2.23 4.43
N MET A 168 8.72 1.53 4.20
CA MET A 168 9.33 1.35 2.88
C MET A 168 8.78 0.10 2.18
N ARG A 169 7.52 0.18 1.71
CA ARG A 169 6.83 -0.94 1.03
C ARG A 169 7.60 -1.51 -0.16
N ARG A 170 8.42 -0.69 -0.82
CA ARG A 170 9.30 -1.16 -1.89
C ARG A 170 10.23 -2.30 -1.44
N ILE A 171 10.80 -2.21 -0.25
CA ILE A 171 11.67 -3.24 0.31
C ILE A 171 10.84 -4.49 0.64
N LEU A 172 9.71 -4.32 1.31
CA LEU A 172 8.80 -5.43 1.64
C LEU A 172 8.34 -6.19 0.40
N ARG A 173 7.99 -5.47 -0.68
CA ARG A 173 7.58 -6.09 -1.95
C ARG A 173 8.70 -6.95 -2.53
N LYS A 174 9.93 -6.45 -2.58
CA LYS A 174 11.08 -7.20 -3.09
C LYS A 174 11.41 -8.45 -2.26
N ILE A 175 11.23 -8.38 -0.94
CA ILE A 175 11.35 -9.55 -0.08
C ILE A 175 10.24 -10.56 -0.40
N ALA A 176 8.99 -10.13 -0.52
CA ALA A 176 7.86 -11.00 -0.87
C ALA A 176 8.05 -11.68 -2.25
N GLU A 177 8.59 -10.95 -3.23
CA GLU A 177 8.90 -11.42 -4.58
C GLU A 177 10.19 -12.25 -4.68
N ASN A 178 10.94 -12.39 -3.59
CA ASN A 178 12.26 -13.05 -3.55
C ASN A 178 13.35 -12.35 -4.39
N GLU A 179 13.23 -11.05 -4.59
CA GLU A 179 14.21 -10.24 -5.33
C GLU A 179 15.27 -9.62 -4.39
N LEU A 180 15.95 -10.46 -3.60
CA LEU A 180 16.85 -10.02 -2.52
C LEU A 180 18.11 -9.31 -3.02
N GLY A 181 18.54 -9.58 -4.26
CA GLY A 181 19.74 -8.96 -4.86
C GLY A 181 19.56 -7.49 -5.27
N SER A 182 18.34 -6.93 -5.21
CA SER A 182 18.02 -5.61 -5.74
C SER A 182 17.11 -4.79 -4.82
N LEU A 183 17.35 -4.81 -3.51
CA LEU A 183 16.55 -4.06 -2.52
C LEU A 183 16.59 -2.53 -2.73
N GLY A 184 17.58 -2.03 -3.47
CA GLY A 184 17.79 -0.62 -3.76
C GLY A 184 18.37 0.13 -2.57
N ASP A 185 18.21 1.47 -2.56
CA ASP A 185 18.79 2.32 -1.52
C ASP A 185 18.11 2.09 -0.17
N THR A 186 18.88 1.61 0.81
CA THR A 186 18.47 1.38 2.20
C THR A 186 19.04 2.42 3.17
N SER A 187 19.81 3.41 2.69
CA SER A 187 20.52 4.41 3.51
C SER A 187 19.58 5.31 4.33
N THR A 188 18.30 5.40 3.91
CA THR A 188 17.28 6.21 4.58
C THR A 188 16.54 5.45 5.68
N LEU A 189 16.81 4.16 5.87
CA LEU A 189 16.22 3.36 6.94
C LEU A 189 16.64 3.88 8.31
N ALA A 190 15.72 3.86 9.25
CA ALA A 190 15.99 4.15 10.66
C ALA A 190 16.81 3.04 11.30
N ASP A 191 16.46 1.79 10.98
CA ASP A 191 17.16 0.57 11.40
C ASP A 191 17.29 -0.38 10.21
N PRO A 192 18.49 -0.53 9.64
CA PRO A 192 18.73 -1.47 8.54
C PRO A 192 18.64 -2.95 8.93
N SER A 193 18.88 -3.32 10.21
CA SER A 193 18.90 -4.73 10.65
C SER A 193 17.53 -5.42 10.50
N VAL A 194 16.45 -4.65 10.55
CA VAL A 194 15.09 -5.15 10.32
C VAL A 194 14.95 -5.84 8.95
N VAL A 195 15.70 -5.40 7.95
CA VAL A 195 15.65 -6.02 6.61
C VAL A 195 16.25 -7.42 6.63
N ASP A 196 17.35 -7.62 7.35
CA ASP A 196 18.00 -8.93 7.47
C ASP A 196 17.09 -9.91 8.22
N ASP A 197 16.42 -9.46 9.29
CA ASP A 197 15.45 -10.25 10.04
C ASP A 197 14.27 -10.66 9.16
N LEU A 198 13.74 -9.75 8.34
CA LEU A 198 12.64 -10.03 7.41
C LEU A 198 13.04 -11.01 6.30
N ILE A 199 14.28 -10.95 5.83
CA ILE A 199 14.80 -11.91 4.85
C ILE A 199 14.93 -13.29 5.48
N ALA A 200 15.46 -13.35 6.71
CA ALA A 200 15.69 -14.61 7.43
C ALA A 200 14.36 -15.33 7.80
N SER A 201 13.32 -14.56 8.13
CA SER A 201 12.00 -15.07 8.51
C SER A 201 11.01 -15.16 7.36
N ARG A 202 11.45 -14.98 6.10
CA ARG A 202 10.59 -14.99 4.92
C ARG A 202 9.79 -16.29 4.82
N VAL A 203 8.47 -16.15 4.63
CA VAL A 203 7.60 -17.29 4.37
C VAL A 203 7.77 -17.73 2.91
N ASN A 204 8.31 -18.93 2.74
CA ASN A 204 8.43 -19.62 1.44
C ASN A 204 7.17 -20.45 1.16
N ASP A 205 6.98 -20.83 -0.11
CA ASP A 205 5.96 -21.80 -0.51
C ASP A 205 6.30 -23.18 0.02
#